data_1b63c62209d8737a0d4d0c250daa6fb2
#
_entry.id   1b63c62209d8737a0d4d0c250daa6fb2
#
_cell.length_a   1.000
_cell.length_b   1.000
_cell.length_c   1.000
_cell.angle_alpha   90.00
_cell.angle_beta   90.00
_cell.angle_gamma   90.00
#
_symmetry.space_group_name_H-M   'P 1'
#
loop_
_entity.id
_entity.type
_entity.pdbx_description
1 polymer ?
#
loop_
_entity_poly.entity_id
_entity_poly.type
_entity_poly.pdbx_seq_one_letter_code
_entity_poly.pdbx_strand_id
1 'polypeptide(L)'
;MASSGLVAKVLENRAEALRAEWLKDLAKTIGRSSQGRISREDLEQQASQLLNLLAAAAKGKHAGDLSDPASKPMRDFLEQISRARVQQGFSSSETATFIFSLKRPLFEQLRAETGKDADLLADEVWAATELLDTLGLHTVATFQRSREELINRQQREMLELSTPVVKLWDGILALPMIGTLDSARTQVVMESLLQRIVETGSQIAILDITGVPTVDTLVAQHLLKTVTALRLMGAECVISGIRPQIAQTIVHLGVDLQGVVTKATLADALAFALKRTGSSVAR
;
A
#
# COMPACT_ATOMS: atom_id res chain seq x y z
N MET A 1 -14.15 29.76 -21.44
CA MET A 1 -13.67 31.10 -21.94
C MET A 1 -12.16 31.09 -21.85
N ALA A 2 -11.45 31.66 -22.80
CA ALA A 2 -9.99 31.75 -22.72
C ALA A 2 -9.62 32.72 -21.61
N SER A 3 -8.90 32.26 -20.57
CA SER A 3 -8.27 33.15 -19.59
C SER A 3 -7.50 34.23 -20.32
N SER A 4 -7.57 35.47 -19.85
CA SER A 4 -6.86 36.62 -20.46
C SER A 4 -5.33 36.48 -20.37
N GLY A 5 -4.85 35.41 -19.76
CA GLY A 5 -3.43 35.18 -19.48
C GLY A 5 -2.90 35.94 -18.27
N LEU A 6 -3.79 36.59 -17.51
CA LEU A 6 -3.40 37.38 -16.34
C LEU A 6 -2.91 36.50 -15.20
N VAL A 7 -3.54 35.32 -14.99
CA VAL A 7 -3.06 34.32 -14.04
C VAL A 7 -1.61 33.94 -14.36
N ALA A 8 -1.29 33.62 -15.63
CA ALA A 8 0.08 33.30 -16.04
C ALA A 8 1.06 34.45 -15.73
N LYS A 9 0.63 35.70 -16.06
CA LYS A 9 1.42 36.91 -15.85
C LYS A 9 1.71 37.16 -14.36
N VAL A 10 0.72 36.96 -13.49
CA VAL A 10 0.88 37.07 -12.04
C VAL A 10 1.84 36.01 -11.52
N LEU A 11 1.66 34.77 -11.95
CA LEU A 11 2.55 33.65 -11.55
C LEU A 11 4.01 33.85 -11.96
N GLU A 12 4.26 34.56 -13.09
CA GLU A 12 5.62 34.87 -13.54
C GLU A 12 6.21 36.12 -12.85
N ASN A 13 5.47 37.22 -12.86
CA ASN A 13 6.02 38.51 -12.46
C ASN A 13 6.00 38.71 -10.94
N ARG A 14 5.16 37.98 -10.21
CA ARG A 14 4.95 38.11 -8.76
C ARG A 14 5.29 36.83 -7.98
N ALA A 15 6.04 35.89 -8.59
CA ALA A 15 6.33 34.58 -8.01
C ALA A 15 6.91 34.66 -6.59
N GLU A 16 7.86 35.55 -6.34
CA GLU A 16 8.50 35.71 -5.03
C GLU A 16 7.54 36.24 -3.97
N ALA A 17 6.78 37.31 -4.30
CA ALA A 17 5.80 37.87 -3.38
C ALA A 17 4.70 36.85 -3.07
N LEU A 18 4.20 36.18 -4.10
CA LEU A 18 3.18 35.16 -3.98
C LEU A 18 3.67 33.98 -3.09
N ARG A 19 4.89 33.53 -3.29
CA ARG A 19 5.51 32.48 -2.47
C ARG A 19 5.62 32.89 -1.00
N ALA A 20 6.09 34.11 -0.74
CA ALA A 20 6.26 34.61 0.63
C ALA A 20 4.94 34.70 1.37
N GLU A 21 3.88 35.22 0.73
CA GLU A 21 2.53 35.32 1.30
C GLU A 21 1.92 33.91 1.51
N TRP A 22 2.07 33.04 0.52
CA TRP A 22 1.58 31.67 0.60
C TRP A 22 2.23 30.88 1.75
N LEU A 23 3.54 30.92 1.89
CA LEU A 23 4.27 30.27 2.99
C LEU A 23 3.84 30.80 4.36
N LYS A 24 3.54 32.11 4.46
CA LYS A 24 3.03 32.70 5.69
C LYS A 24 1.62 32.19 6.04
N ASP A 25 0.76 31.99 5.05
CA ASP A 25 -0.59 31.45 5.25
C ASP A 25 -0.55 29.94 5.53
N LEU A 26 0.32 29.20 4.86
CA LEU A 26 0.59 27.79 5.16
C LEU A 26 1.06 27.59 6.60
N ALA A 27 1.97 28.42 7.09
CA ALA A 27 2.46 28.34 8.46
C ALA A 27 1.35 28.54 9.50
N LYS A 28 0.33 29.37 9.19
CA LYS A 28 -0.84 29.55 10.07
C LYS A 28 -1.78 28.36 10.04
N THR A 29 -1.99 27.78 8.86
CA THR A 29 -3.03 26.77 8.62
C THR A 29 -2.55 25.35 8.98
N ILE A 30 -1.31 25.02 8.61
CA ILE A 30 -0.74 23.68 8.79
C ILE A 30 0.21 23.63 9.98
N GLY A 31 0.68 24.79 10.45
CA GLY A 31 1.82 24.91 11.37
C GLY A 31 1.74 24.21 12.71
N ARG A 32 0.53 23.88 13.22
CA ARG A 32 0.38 23.13 14.48
C ARG A 32 0.34 21.61 14.30
N SER A 33 -0.19 21.13 13.18
CA SER A 33 -0.35 19.70 12.91
C SER A 33 0.84 19.09 12.17
N SER A 34 1.66 19.91 11.49
CA SER A 34 2.80 19.47 10.68
C SER A 34 4.17 19.66 11.34
N GLN A 35 4.24 20.18 12.57
CA GLN A 35 5.52 20.39 13.26
C GLN A 35 6.31 19.09 13.35
N GLY A 36 7.49 19.07 12.72
CA GLY A 36 8.40 17.93 12.70
C GLY A 36 8.18 16.90 11.59
N ARG A 37 7.08 17.00 10.80
CA ARG A 37 6.81 16.06 9.70
C ARG A 37 7.39 16.50 8.36
N ILE A 38 7.63 17.80 8.19
CA ILE A 38 8.29 18.38 7.01
C ILE A 38 9.19 19.53 7.45
N SER A 39 10.36 19.66 6.82
CA SER A 39 11.24 20.79 7.05
C SER A 39 10.70 22.06 6.37
N ARG A 40 11.10 23.22 6.88
CA ARG A 40 10.75 24.49 6.26
C ARG A 40 11.37 24.61 4.86
N GLU A 41 12.58 24.12 4.69
CA GLU A 41 13.31 24.13 3.42
C GLU A 41 12.57 23.30 2.36
N ASP A 42 12.13 22.08 2.72
CA ASP A 42 11.35 21.23 1.82
C ASP A 42 10.04 21.89 1.40
N LEU A 43 9.36 22.53 2.37
CA LEU A 43 8.11 23.22 2.09
C LEU A 43 8.31 24.41 1.14
N GLU A 44 9.38 25.20 1.33
CA GLU A 44 9.76 26.30 0.46
C GLU A 44 10.15 25.82 -0.94
N GLN A 45 10.86 24.71 -1.04
CA GLN A 45 11.21 24.08 -2.30
C GLN A 45 9.97 23.58 -3.06
N GLN A 46 9.08 22.87 -2.37
CA GLN A 46 7.83 22.37 -2.94
C GLN A 46 6.92 23.51 -3.41
N ALA A 47 6.83 24.61 -2.64
CA ALA A 47 6.08 25.79 -3.01
C ALA A 47 6.66 26.45 -4.27
N SER A 48 7.97 26.61 -4.35
CA SER A 48 8.65 27.18 -5.54
C SER A 48 8.43 26.31 -6.77
N GLN A 49 8.54 24.99 -6.63
CA GLN A 49 8.35 24.06 -7.74
C GLN A 49 6.90 24.08 -8.25
N LEU A 50 5.90 24.10 -7.34
CA LEU A 50 4.50 24.22 -7.74
C LEU A 50 4.21 25.50 -8.50
N LEU A 51 4.70 26.66 -8.02
CA LEU A 51 4.50 27.94 -8.71
C LEU A 51 5.11 27.94 -10.11
N ASN A 52 6.30 27.37 -10.30
CA ASN A 52 6.93 27.24 -11.60
C ASN A 52 6.11 26.37 -12.56
N LEU A 53 5.58 25.24 -12.05
CA LEU A 53 4.74 24.33 -12.84
C LEU A 53 3.39 24.98 -13.19
N LEU A 54 2.81 25.75 -12.25
CA LEU A 54 1.59 26.52 -12.50
C LEU A 54 1.80 27.60 -13.56
N ALA A 55 2.90 28.34 -13.50
CA ALA A 55 3.25 29.34 -14.50
C ALA A 55 3.40 28.72 -15.90
N ALA A 56 4.03 27.54 -15.98
CA ALA A 56 4.15 26.81 -17.25
C ALA A 56 2.79 26.31 -17.75
N ALA A 57 1.94 25.76 -16.88
CA ALA A 57 0.62 25.24 -17.23
C ALA A 57 -0.34 26.37 -17.65
N ALA A 58 -0.29 27.54 -17.01
CA ALA A 58 -1.14 28.68 -17.31
C ALA A 58 -0.87 29.31 -18.69
N LYS A 59 0.28 29.04 -19.31
CA LYS A 59 0.60 29.43 -20.69
C LYS A 59 -0.03 28.52 -21.73
N GLY A 60 -0.40 27.31 -21.36
CA GLY A 60 -0.97 26.31 -22.26
C GLY A 60 -2.43 26.62 -22.63
N LYS A 61 -2.86 26.21 -23.82
CA LYS A 61 -4.26 26.34 -24.27
C LYS A 61 -5.26 25.58 -23.40
N HIS A 62 -4.78 24.62 -22.62
CA HIS A 62 -5.56 23.73 -21.76
C HIS A 62 -5.07 23.80 -20.30
N ALA A 63 -4.95 25.05 -19.78
CA ALA A 63 -4.60 25.28 -18.39
C ALA A 63 -5.56 24.49 -17.47
N GLY A 64 -5.04 23.56 -16.69
CA GLY A 64 -5.84 22.71 -15.78
C GLY A 64 -6.24 21.34 -16.35
N ASP A 65 -6.07 21.05 -17.62
CA ASP A 65 -6.28 19.71 -18.15
C ASP A 65 -5.09 18.80 -17.80
N LEU A 66 -5.27 18.02 -16.73
CA LEU A 66 -4.26 17.07 -16.29
C LEU A 66 -4.18 15.82 -17.19
N SER A 67 -5.07 15.62 -18.16
CA SER A 67 -4.99 14.53 -19.13
C SER A 67 -4.03 14.85 -20.29
N ASP A 68 -3.78 16.13 -20.53
CA ASP A 68 -2.83 16.57 -21.55
C ASP A 68 -1.41 16.03 -21.26
N PRO A 69 -0.71 15.46 -22.25
CA PRO A 69 0.70 15.07 -22.11
C PRO A 69 1.62 16.18 -21.61
N ALA A 70 1.36 17.44 -21.97
CA ALA A 70 2.13 18.60 -21.49
C ALA A 70 2.01 18.83 -19.98
N SER A 71 0.93 18.35 -19.34
CA SER A 71 0.71 18.42 -17.89
C SER A 71 1.46 17.32 -17.10
N LYS A 72 2.22 16.44 -17.78
CA LYS A 72 2.96 15.36 -17.12
C LYS A 72 3.85 15.83 -15.96
N PRO A 73 4.68 16.90 -16.09
CA PRO A 73 5.51 17.37 -14.98
C PRO A 73 4.70 17.78 -13.75
N MET A 74 3.53 18.37 -13.95
CA MET A 74 2.61 18.74 -12.87
C MET A 74 2.05 17.46 -12.18
N ARG A 75 1.58 16.49 -12.96
CA ARG A 75 1.08 15.21 -12.42
C ARG A 75 2.16 14.51 -11.61
N ASP A 76 3.36 14.35 -12.17
CA ASP A 76 4.49 13.68 -11.51
C ASP A 76 4.82 14.37 -10.17
N PHE A 77 4.79 15.69 -10.13
CA PHE A 77 5.01 16.46 -8.92
C PHE A 77 3.92 16.25 -7.86
N LEU A 78 2.64 16.30 -8.27
CA LEU A 78 1.52 16.07 -7.36
C LEU A 78 1.51 14.65 -6.81
N GLU A 79 1.88 13.66 -7.65
CA GLU A 79 2.03 12.27 -7.22
C GLU A 79 3.17 12.10 -6.21
N GLN A 80 4.32 12.72 -6.49
CA GLN A 80 5.47 12.68 -5.59
C GLN A 80 5.13 13.27 -4.21
N ILE A 81 4.51 14.45 -4.17
CA ILE A 81 4.07 15.08 -2.92
C ILE A 81 3.07 14.18 -2.19
N SER A 82 2.06 13.65 -2.90
CA SER A 82 1.02 12.83 -2.29
C SER A 82 1.61 11.57 -1.64
N ARG A 83 2.53 10.87 -2.33
CA ARG A 83 3.24 9.70 -1.79
C ARG A 83 4.09 10.05 -0.57
N ALA A 84 4.85 11.13 -0.63
CA ALA A 84 5.66 11.60 0.50
C ALA A 84 4.79 11.93 1.72
N ARG A 85 3.67 12.60 1.53
CA ARG A 85 2.73 12.96 2.60
C ARG A 85 2.08 11.74 3.26
N VAL A 86 1.73 10.68 2.48
CA VAL A 86 1.27 9.41 3.04
C VAL A 86 2.31 8.81 3.98
N GLN A 87 3.58 8.76 3.56
CA GLN A 87 4.67 8.22 4.37
C GLN A 87 4.96 9.05 5.62
N GLN A 88 4.81 10.37 5.51
CA GLN A 88 4.98 11.32 6.63
C GLN A 88 3.78 11.36 7.58
N GLY A 89 2.71 10.60 7.35
CA GLY A 89 1.53 10.53 8.20
C GLY A 89 0.61 11.75 8.12
N PHE A 90 0.62 12.48 7.02
CA PHE A 90 -0.36 13.54 6.77
C PHE A 90 -1.73 12.93 6.42
N SER A 91 -2.79 13.70 6.64
CA SER A 91 -4.12 13.41 6.12
C SER A 91 -4.31 13.90 4.69
N SER A 92 -5.33 13.40 4.00
CA SER A 92 -5.71 13.88 2.66
C SER A 92 -6.10 15.36 2.68
N SER A 93 -6.77 15.82 3.74
CA SER A 93 -7.15 17.22 3.91
C SER A 93 -5.93 18.13 4.11
N GLU A 94 -4.95 17.74 4.93
CA GLU A 94 -3.70 18.50 5.09
C GLU A 94 -2.93 18.59 3.78
N THR A 95 -2.94 17.51 2.99
CA THR A 95 -2.28 17.47 1.69
C THR A 95 -2.97 18.37 0.68
N ALA A 96 -4.30 18.36 0.61
CA ALA A 96 -5.07 19.26 -0.25
C ALA A 96 -4.94 20.73 0.17
N THR A 97 -4.85 20.99 1.47
CA THR A 97 -4.68 22.36 2.01
C THR A 97 -3.41 23.01 1.48
N PHE A 98 -2.35 22.25 1.21
CA PHE A 98 -1.15 22.76 0.56
C PHE A 98 -1.49 23.44 -0.77
N ILE A 99 -2.32 22.83 -1.61
CA ILE A 99 -2.75 23.41 -2.90
C ILE A 99 -3.75 24.56 -2.68
N PHE A 100 -4.81 24.32 -1.90
CA PHE A 100 -5.91 25.28 -1.76
C PHE A 100 -5.53 26.56 -1.02
N SER A 101 -4.53 26.50 -0.14
CA SER A 101 -4.04 27.71 0.56
C SER A 101 -3.41 28.75 -0.37
N LEU A 102 -3.04 28.36 -1.61
CA LEU A 102 -2.55 29.27 -2.63
C LEU A 102 -3.67 30.21 -3.17
N LYS A 103 -4.95 29.80 -3.05
CA LYS A 103 -6.07 30.61 -3.58
C LYS A 103 -6.04 32.05 -3.09
N ARG A 104 -5.94 32.24 -1.77
CA ARG A 104 -6.02 33.59 -1.19
C ARG A 104 -4.87 34.49 -1.66
N PRO A 105 -3.59 34.12 -1.53
CA PRO A 105 -2.49 34.94 -2.04
C PRO A 105 -2.61 35.22 -3.54
N LEU A 106 -3.02 34.24 -4.35
CA LEU A 106 -3.21 34.41 -5.78
C LEU A 106 -4.33 35.41 -6.08
N PHE A 107 -5.47 35.33 -5.39
CA PHE A 107 -6.59 36.26 -5.57
C PHE A 107 -6.23 37.67 -5.16
N GLU A 108 -5.44 37.88 -4.11
CA GLU A 108 -4.95 39.19 -3.69
C GLU A 108 -4.06 39.83 -4.77
N GLN A 109 -3.19 39.02 -5.41
CA GLN A 109 -2.36 39.51 -6.53
C GLN A 109 -3.18 39.79 -7.79
N LEU A 110 -4.15 38.96 -8.16
CA LEU A 110 -5.07 39.20 -9.28
C LEU A 110 -5.85 40.49 -9.08
N ARG A 111 -6.37 40.72 -7.87
CA ARG A 111 -7.07 41.95 -7.52
C ARG A 111 -6.20 43.21 -7.65
N ALA A 112 -4.92 43.10 -7.31
CA ALA A 112 -3.98 44.21 -7.44
C ALA A 112 -3.69 44.55 -8.92
N GLU A 113 -3.68 43.54 -9.81
CA GLU A 113 -3.41 43.72 -11.24
C GLU A 113 -4.65 44.16 -12.03
N THR A 114 -5.87 43.73 -11.66
CA THR A 114 -7.12 44.11 -12.36
C THR A 114 -7.63 45.52 -11.98
N GLY A 115 -7.14 46.04 -10.85
CA GLY A 115 -7.53 47.40 -10.40
C GLY A 115 -9.03 47.52 -10.11
N LYS A 116 -9.78 48.30 -10.94
CA LYS A 116 -11.22 48.53 -10.77
C LYS A 116 -12.09 47.67 -11.69
N ASP A 117 -11.50 46.85 -12.54
CA ASP A 117 -12.24 46.01 -13.48
C ASP A 117 -12.78 44.78 -12.75
N ALA A 118 -14.02 44.83 -12.32
CA ALA A 118 -14.67 43.79 -11.54
C ALA A 118 -15.00 42.55 -12.38
N ASP A 119 -15.34 42.72 -13.65
CA ASP A 119 -15.70 41.62 -14.54
C ASP A 119 -14.44 40.79 -14.88
N LEU A 120 -13.35 41.46 -15.23
CA LEU A 120 -12.06 40.84 -15.47
C LEU A 120 -11.57 40.11 -14.21
N LEU A 121 -11.70 40.72 -13.03
CA LEU A 121 -11.34 40.05 -11.76
C LEU A 121 -12.16 38.80 -11.55
N ALA A 122 -13.47 38.83 -11.77
CA ALA A 122 -14.34 37.66 -11.59
C ALA A 122 -13.95 36.52 -12.51
N ASP A 123 -13.68 36.78 -13.78
CA ASP A 123 -13.25 35.77 -14.76
C ASP A 123 -11.91 35.14 -14.40
N GLU A 124 -10.93 35.94 -13.99
CA GLU A 124 -9.59 35.45 -13.62
C GLU A 124 -9.60 34.66 -12.28
N VAL A 125 -10.41 35.12 -11.31
CA VAL A 125 -10.61 34.36 -10.04
C VAL A 125 -11.29 33.04 -10.32
N TRP A 126 -12.27 33.01 -11.24
CA TRP A 126 -12.91 31.73 -11.64
C TRP A 126 -11.93 30.79 -12.27
N ALA A 127 -11.16 31.26 -13.26
CA ALA A 127 -10.15 30.44 -13.94
C ALA A 127 -9.08 29.91 -12.96
N ALA A 128 -8.59 30.74 -12.04
CA ALA A 128 -7.66 30.36 -11.01
C ALA A 128 -8.26 29.31 -10.05
N THR A 129 -9.55 29.44 -9.72
CA THR A 129 -10.28 28.51 -8.87
C THR A 129 -10.40 27.15 -9.53
N GLU A 130 -10.86 27.09 -10.80
CA GLU A 130 -10.98 25.82 -11.54
C GLU A 130 -9.63 25.09 -11.63
N LEU A 131 -8.55 25.81 -11.92
CA LEU A 131 -7.20 25.26 -11.97
C LEU A 131 -6.80 24.66 -10.63
N LEU A 132 -6.89 25.43 -9.54
CA LEU A 132 -6.48 24.96 -8.21
C LEU A 132 -7.38 23.86 -7.67
N ASP A 133 -8.67 23.87 -8.00
CA ASP A 133 -9.59 22.79 -7.61
C ASP A 133 -9.26 21.49 -8.34
N THR A 134 -8.95 21.54 -9.62
CA THR A 134 -8.51 20.37 -10.39
C THR A 134 -7.24 19.77 -9.80
N LEU A 135 -6.24 20.59 -9.48
CA LEU A 135 -5.00 20.14 -8.86
C LEU A 135 -5.22 19.56 -7.46
N GLY A 136 -6.05 20.24 -6.65
CA GLY A 136 -6.40 19.79 -5.31
C GLY A 136 -7.12 18.45 -5.31
N LEU A 137 -8.11 18.26 -6.18
CA LEU A 137 -8.85 17.01 -6.33
C LEU A 137 -7.94 15.87 -6.83
N HIS A 138 -7.07 16.15 -7.80
CA HIS A 138 -6.08 15.19 -8.27
C HIS A 138 -5.13 14.76 -7.14
N THR A 139 -4.68 15.72 -6.33
CA THR A 139 -3.82 15.48 -5.17
C THR A 139 -4.51 14.56 -4.15
N VAL A 140 -5.79 14.80 -3.85
CA VAL A 140 -6.59 13.94 -2.95
C VAL A 140 -6.74 12.53 -3.52
N ALA A 141 -7.09 12.41 -4.80
CA ALA A 141 -7.27 11.11 -5.46
C ALA A 141 -5.97 10.29 -5.46
N THR A 142 -4.84 10.95 -5.74
CA THR A 142 -3.52 10.32 -5.72
C THR A 142 -3.08 9.93 -4.31
N PHE A 143 -3.36 10.78 -3.31
CA PHE A 143 -3.11 10.47 -1.91
C PHE A 143 -3.88 9.23 -1.46
N GLN A 144 -5.16 9.14 -1.79
CA GLN A 144 -6.00 7.98 -1.45
C GLN A 144 -5.45 6.70 -2.08
N ARG A 145 -5.11 6.72 -3.38
CA ARG A 145 -4.50 5.58 -4.08
C ARG A 145 -3.19 5.15 -3.42
N SER A 146 -2.30 6.09 -3.13
CA SER A 146 -1.01 5.80 -2.47
C SER A 146 -1.18 5.21 -1.07
N ARG A 147 -2.20 5.66 -0.33
CA ARG A 147 -2.54 5.12 0.99
C ARG A 147 -3.04 3.69 0.89
N GLU A 148 -3.92 3.39 -0.07
CA GLU A 148 -4.42 2.04 -0.33
C GLU A 148 -3.29 1.09 -0.74
N GLU A 149 -2.38 1.53 -1.61
CA GLU A 149 -1.19 0.77 -2.00
C GLU A 149 -0.30 0.44 -0.78
N LEU A 150 -0.10 1.42 0.12
CA LEU A 150 0.66 1.22 1.36
C LEU A 150 -0.01 0.21 2.28
N ILE A 151 -1.33 0.34 2.51
CA ILE A 151 -2.11 -0.59 3.33
C ILE A 151 -2.04 -2.01 2.76
N ASN A 152 -2.24 -2.16 1.45
CA ASN A 152 -2.19 -3.45 0.76
C ASN A 152 -0.79 -4.09 0.83
N ARG A 153 0.27 -3.27 0.79
CA ARG A 153 1.64 -3.74 0.99
C ARG A 153 1.85 -4.24 2.42
N GLN A 154 1.48 -3.43 3.41
CA GLN A 154 1.61 -3.81 4.82
C GLN A 154 0.82 -5.07 5.15
N GLN A 155 -0.39 -5.22 4.60
CA GLN A 155 -1.17 -6.45 4.77
C GLN A 155 -0.47 -7.67 4.18
N ARG A 156 0.12 -7.55 2.98
CA ARG A 156 0.90 -8.64 2.38
C ARG A 156 2.13 -8.99 3.21
N GLU A 157 2.90 -8.00 3.64
CA GLU A 157 4.07 -8.21 4.51
C GLU A 157 3.67 -8.89 5.84
N MET A 158 2.55 -8.49 6.44
CA MET A 158 2.02 -9.16 7.64
C MET A 158 1.60 -10.61 7.37
N LEU A 159 1.03 -10.90 6.20
CA LEU A 159 0.66 -12.27 5.82
C LEU A 159 1.90 -13.15 5.60
N GLU A 160 2.92 -12.62 4.93
CA GLU A 160 4.21 -13.33 4.71
C GLU A 160 4.92 -13.65 6.03
N LEU A 161 4.91 -12.70 7.00
CA LEU A 161 5.54 -12.92 8.30
C LEU A 161 4.72 -13.81 9.23
N SER A 162 3.42 -13.98 8.99
CA SER A 162 2.51 -14.62 9.93
C SER A 162 2.56 -16.16 9.91
N THR A 163 3.19 -16.78 8.89
CA THR A 163 3.24 -18.24 8.78
C THR A 163 4.51 -18.67 8.01
N PRO A 164 5.71 -18.48 8.61
CA PRO A 164 6.96 -18.82 7.92
C PRO A 164 7.10 -20.33 7.79
N VAL A 165 7.53 -20.80 6.62
CA VAL A 165 8.03 -22.17 6.44
C VAL A 165 9.40 -22.26 7.10
N VAL A 166 9.52 -23.10 8.12
CA VAL A 166 10.73 -23.24 8.95
C VAL A 166 11.44 -24.53 8.59
N LYS A 167 12.74 -24.47 8.36
CA LYS A 167 13.58 -25.67 8.27
C LYS A 167 13.85 -26.21 9.68
N LEU A 168 13.27 -27.35 10.02
CA LEU A 168 13.51 -28.00 11.32
C LEU A 168 14.77 -28.86 11.31
N TRP A 169 15.07 -29.51 10.19
CA TRP A 169 16.22 -30.38 10.00
C TRP A 169 16.59 -30.46 8.51
N ASP A 170 17.70 -31.11 8.20
CA ASP A 170 18.03 -31.37 6.80
C ASP A 170 16.99 -32.31 6.18
N GLY A 171 16.39 -31.84 5.08
CA GLY A 171 15.30 -32.51 4.39
C GLY A 171 13.93 -32.44 5.06
N ILE A 172 13.77 -31.66 6.17
CA ILE A 172 12.50 -31.55 6.90
C ILE A 172 12.11 -30.05 7.04
N LEU A 173 10.99 -29.69 6.45
CA LEU A 173 10.34 -28.40 6.66
C LEU A 173 9.14 -28.51 7.58
N ALA A 174 8.84 -27.47 8.32
CA ALA A 174 7.60 -27.31 9.07
C ALA A 174 6.88 -26.02 8.67
N LEU A 175 5.57 -26.10 8.62
CA LEU A 175 4.65 -25.00 8.42
C LEU A 175 3.72 -24.91 9.64
N PRO A 176 4.06 -24.11 10.67
CA PRO A 176 3.18 -23.91 11.81
C PRO A 176 2.06 -22.95 11.43
N MET A 177 0.80 -23.42 11.49
CA MET A 177 -0.37 -22.61 11.19
C MET A 177 -1.03 -22.15 12.49
N ILE A 178 -1.20 -20.83 12.67
CA ILE A 178 -1.72 -20.22 13.91
C ILE A 178 -2.87 -19.27 13.59
N GLY A 179 -3.91 -19.32 14.42
CA GLY A 179 -5.07 -18.45 14.32
C GLY A 179 -6.11 -18.94 13.29
N THR A 180 -7.02 -18.04 12.93
CA THR A 180 -8.06 -18.35 11.93
C THR A 180 -7.46 -18.43 10.54
N LEU A 181 -7.77 -19.50 9.83
CA LEU A 181 -7.40 -19.70 8.44
C LEU A 181 -8.58 -19.33 7.56
N ASP A 182 -8.40 -18.36 6.69
CA ASP A 182 -9.29 -18.14 5.55
C ASP A 182 -8.69 -18.77 4.28
N SER A 183 -9.51 -18.89 3.25
CA SER A 183 -9.11 -19.54 1.99
C SER A 183 -7.93 -18.84 1.30
N ALA A 184 -7.92 -17.50 1.30
CA ALA A 184 -6.85 -16.73 0.63
C ALA A 184 -5.51 -16.88 1.35
N ARG A 185 -5.50 -16.74 2.68
CA ARG A 185 -4.31 -16.95 3.51
C ARG A 185 -3.79 -18.38 3.38
N THR A 186 -4.69 -19.36 3.41
CA THR A 186 -4.31 -20.76 3.27
C THR A 186 -3.63 -21.02 1.94
N GLN A 187 -4.15 -20.47 0.85
CA GLN A 187 -3.55 -20.63 -0.47
C GLN A 187 -2.13 -20.06 -0.53
N VAL A 188 -1.92 -18.83 -0.08
CA VAL A 188 -0.59 -18.17 -0.07
C VAL A 188 0.43 -18.97 0.73
N VAL A 189 0.03 -19.45 1.90
CA VAL A 189 0.91 -20.24 2.79
C VAL A 189 1.27 -21.57 2.16
N MET A 190 0.32 -22.21 1.48
CA MET A 190 0.57 -23.50 0.80
C MET A 190 1.47 -23.32 -0.42
N GLU A 191 1.29 -22.27 -1.21
CA GLU A 191 2.18 -21.92 -2.32
C GLU A 191 3.61 -21.68 -1.82
N SER A 192 3.77 -20.95 -0.71
CA SER A 192 5.07 -20.72 -0.06
C SER A 192 5.75 -22.05 0.36
N LEU A 193 4.99 -23.00 0.91
CA LEU A 193 5.53 -24.31 1.28
C LEU A 193 6.01 -25.09 0.05
N LEU A 194 5.21 -25.12 -1.03
CA LEU A 194 5.59 -25.80 -2.26
C LEU A 194 6.86 -25.21 -2.87
N GLN A 195 6.96 -23.89 -2.88
CA GLN A 195 8.14 -23.17 -3.34
C GLN A 195 9.38 -23.54 -2.52
N ARG A 196 9.26 -23.55 -1.18
CA ARG A 196 10.37 -23.92 -0.28
C ARG A 196 10.81 -25.38 -0.43
N ILE A 197 9.90 -26.30 -0.73
CA ILE A 197 10.25 -27.70 -1.05
C ILE A 197 11.14 -27.74 -2.29
N VAL A 198 10.81 -27.00 -3.35
CA VAL A 198 11.64 -26.92 -4.58
C VAL A 198 13.02 -26.36 -4.27
N GLU A 199 13.06 -25.23 -3.56
CA GLU A 199 14.32 -24.52 -3.24
C GLU A 199 15.26 -25.35 -2.38
N THR A 200 14.73 -26.11 -1.41
CA THR A 200 15.53 -26.84 -0.42
C THR A 200 15.75 -28.30 -0.75
N GLY A 201 14.99 -28.86 -1.69
CA GLY A 201 14.98 -30.31 -1.97
C GLY A 201 14.50 -31.15 -0.77
N SER A 202 13.71 -30.54 0.12
CA SER A 202 13.26 -31.24 1.33
C SER A 202 12.32 -32.39 1.01
N GLN A 203 12.49 -33.51 1.70
CA GLN A 203 11.75 -34.73 1.46
C GLN A 203 10.46 -34.83 2.28
N ILE A 204 10.40 -34.09 3.42
CA ILE A 204 9.25 -34.13 4.33
C ILE A 204 8.81 -32.71 4.67
N ALA A 205 7.48 -32.47 4.58
CA ALA A 205 6.82 -31.27 5.05
C ALA A 205 5.88 -31.62 6.22
N ILE A 206 6.03 -30.94 7.35
CA ILE A 206 5.14 -31.07 8.51
C ILE A 206 4.18 -29.85 8.49
N LEU A 207 2.88 -30.13 8.34
CA LEU A 207 1.83 -29.12 8.48
C LEU A 207 1.33 -29.17 9.93
N ASP A 208 1.72 -28.18 10.74
CA ASP A 208 1.27 -28.14 12.14
C ASP A 208 0.07 -27.20 12.30
N ILE A 209 -1.10 -27.79 12.54
CA ILE A 209 -2.37 -27.08 12.74
C ILE A 209 -2.79 -26.99 14.21
N THR A 210 -1.88 -27.26 15.15
CA THR A 210 -2.16 -27.18 16.60
C THR A 210 -2.75 -25.81 17.01
N GLY A 211 -2.26 -24.75 16.38
CA GLY A 211 -2.69 -23.38 16.64
C GLY A 211 -3.97 -22.95 15.91
N VAL A 212 -4.61 -23.83 15.15
CA VAL A 212 -5.82 -23.54 14.37
C VAL A 212 -7.06 -23.93 15.18
N PRO A 213 -7.97 -22.99 15.52
CA PRO A 213 -9.16 -23.30 16.31
C PRO A 213 -10.21 -24.05 15.51
N THR A 214 -10.43 -23.67 14.25
CA THR A 214 -11.47 -24.24 13.36
C THR A 214 -10.97 -24.28 11.93
N VAL A 215 -11.45 -25.27 11.18
CA VAL A 215 -11.19 -25.42 9.75
C VAL A 215 -12.54 -25.54 9.05
N ASP A 216 -12.78 -24.68 8.06
CA ASP A 216 -13.94 -24.80 7.18
C ASP A 216 -13.67 -25.73 5.99
N THR A 217 -14.69 -25.92 5.18
CA THR A 217 -14.65 -26.81 4.01
C THR A 217 -13.56 -26.42 3.01
N LEU A 218 -13.44 -25.12 2.73
CA LEU A 218 -12.49 -24.61 1.74
C LEU A 218 -11.05 -24.77 2.23
N VAL A 219 -10.78 -24.45 3.48
CA VAL A 219 -9.47 -24.63 4.10
C VAL A 219 -9.08 -26.11 4.12
N ALA A 220 -10.00 -27.03 4.47
CA ALA A 220 -9.75 -28.46 4.42
C ALA A 220 -9.40 -28.93 3.00
N GLN A 221 -10.11 -28.44 1.98
CA GLN A 221 -9.81 -28.74 0.57
C GLN A 221 -8.43 -28.21 0.14
N HIS A 222 -8.04 -27.02 0.57
CA HIS A 222 -6.71 -26.45 0.29
C HIS A 222 -5.60 -27.29 0.94
N LEU A 223 -5.78 -27.71 2.19
CA LEU A 223 -4.84 -28.61 2.87
C LEU A 223 -4.60 -29.88 2.06
N LEU A 224 -5.68 -30.52 1.59
CA LEU A 224 -5.58 -31.74 0.81
C LEU A 224 -4.95 -31.58 -0.56
N LYS A 225 -5.32 -30.51 -1.28
CA LYS A 225 -4.68 -30.16 -2.55
C LYS A 225 -3.17 -30.01 -2.36
N THR A 226 -2.75 -29.39 -1.26
CA THR A 226 -1.33 -29.22 -0.94
C THR A 226 -0.64 -30.54 -0.64
N VAL A 227 -1.27 -31.41 0.17
CA VAL A 227 -0.75 -32.76 0.41
C VAL A 227 -0.56 -33.52 -0.90
N THR A 228 -1.54 -33.44 -1.81
CA THR A 228 -1.46 -34.07 -3.13
C THR A 228 -0.33 -33.46 -3.98
N ALA A 229 -0.19 -32.16 -3.98
CA ALA A 229 0.87 -31.46 -4.71
C ALA A 229 2.26 -31.82 -4.17
N LEU A 230 2.45 -31.87 -2.84
CA LEU A 230 3.70 -32.31 -2.22
C LEU A 230 4.08 -33.72 -2.65
N ARG A 231 3.11 -34.65 -2.68
CA ARG A 231 3.36 -36.01 -3.14
C ARG A 231 3.76 -36.08 -4.61
N LEU A 232 3.11 -35.33 -5.47
CA LEU A 232 3.49 -35.24 -6.88
C LEU A 232 4.91 -34.72 -7.08
N MET A 233 5.37 -33.85 -6.15
CA MET A 233 6.74 -33.33 -6.13
C MET A 233 7.75 -34.31 -5.46
N GLY A 234 7.29 -35.47 -5.00
CA GLY A 234 8.14 -36.49 -4.34
C GLY A 234 8.38 -36.23 -2.86
N ALA A 235 7.68 -35.26 -2.24
CA ALA A 235 7.78 -34.99 -0.80
C ALA A 235 6.65 -35.67 -0.02
N GLU A 236 6.98 -36.20 1.17
CA GLU A 236 5.99 -36.73 2.10
C GLU A 236 5.41 -35.65 2.99
N CYS A 237 4.10 -35.67 3.22
CA CYS A 237 3.42 -34.72 4.09
C CYS A 237 2.99 -35.37 5.39
N VAL A 238 3.26 -34.73 6.52
CA VAL A 238 2.81 -35.12 7.85
C VAL A 238 1.95 -33.97 8.40
N ILE A 239 0.72 -34.27 8.85
CA ILE A 239 -0.13 -33.29 9.52
C ILE A 239 -0.07 -33.50 11.03
N SER A 240 0.22 -32.47 11.81
CA SER A 240 0.23 -32.50 13.26
C SER A 240 -0.82 -31.61 13.90
N GLY A 241 -1.30 -31.98 15.08
CA GLY A 241 -2.17 -31.15 15.90
C GLY A 241 -3.64 -31.13 15.47
N ILE A 242 -4.13 -32.17 14.81
CA ILE A 242 -5.56 -32.28 14.43
C ILE A 242 -6.40 -32.40 15.70
N ARG A 243 -7.21 -31.40 15.98
CA ARG A 243 -8.17 -31.40 17.11
C ARG A 243 -9.41 -32.22 16.76
N PRO A 244 -10.14 -32.78 17.77
CA PRO A 244 -11.34 -33.59 17.54
C PRO A 244 -12.39 -32.89 16.65
N GLN A 245 -12.61 -31.58 16.84
CA GLN A 245 -13.56 -30.81 16.04
C GLN A 245 -13.13 -30.73 14.57
N ILE A 246 -11.84 -30.55 14.31
CA ILE A 246 -11.30 -30.52 12.94
C ILE A 246 -11.39 -31.91 12.31
N ALA A 247 -11.11 -32.98 13.07
CA ALA A 247 -11.27 -34.34 12.60
C ALA A 247 -12.72 -34.66 12.20
N GLN A 248 -13.71 -34.23 13.01
CA GLN A 248 -15.13 -34.36 12.67
C GLN A 248 -15.49 -33.63 11.39
N THR A 249 -15.00 -32.40 11.22
CA THR A 249 -15.24 -31.62 10.00
C THR A 249 -14.67 -32.34 8.78
N ILE A 250 -13.45 -32.83 8.84
CA ILE A 250 -12.78 -33.55 7.74
C ILE A 250 -13.57 -34.79 7.35
N VAL A 251 -14.00 -35.58 8.34
CA VAL A 251 -14.79 -36.81 8.12
C VAL A 251 -16.18 -36.47 7.52
N HIS A 252 -16.84 -35.42 8.04
CA HIS A 252 -18.15 -35.00 7.56
C HIS A 252 -18.11 -34.50 6.08
N LEU A 253 -16.98 -33.94 5.68
CA LEU A 253 -16.74 -33.50 4.31
C LEU A 253 -16.45 -34.64 3.32
N GLY A 254 -16.37 -35.89 3.81
CA GLY A 254 -16.03 -37.05 2.99
C GLY A 254 -14.60 -36.97 2.42
N VAL A 255 -13.76 -36.21 3.07
CA VAL A 255 -12.40 -35.96 2.63
C VAL A 255 -11.52 -37.19 3.00
N ASP A 256 -10.97 -37.83 1.97
CA ASP A 256 -10.10 -39.01 2.17
C ASP A 256 -8.67 -38.57 2.53
N LEU A 257 -8.29 -38.84 3.77
CA LEU A 257 -6.92 -38.68 4.25
C LEU A 257 -6.10 -39.95 4.08
N GLN A 258 -6.56 -40.97 3.30
CA GLN A 258 -5.80 -42.20 3.11
C GLN A 258 -4.41 -41.91 2.57
N GLY A 259 -3.43 -42.45 3.28
CA GLY A 259 -2.02 -42.25 2.99
C GLY A 259 -1.42 -40.92 3.47
N VAL A 260 -2.16 -40.05 4.22
CA VAL A 260 -1.58 -38.90 4.93
C VAL A 260 -1.19 -39.35 6.34
N VAL A 261 0.07 -39.16 6.68
CA VAL A 261 0.52 -39.46 8.06
C VAL A 261 0.03 -38.31 8.96
N THR A 262 -0.70 -38.68 10.03
CA THR A 262 -1.14 -37.73 11.04
C THR A 262 -0.47 -38.00 12.37
N LYS A 263 -0.15 -36.96 13.13
CA LYS A 263 0.44 -37.01 14.47
C LYS A 263 -0.29 -36.07 15.42
N ALA A 264 -0.31 -36.45 16.71
CA ALA A 264 -0.98 -35.64 17.72
C ALA A 264 -0.25 -34.32 18.00
N THR A 265 1.08 -34.33 17.97
CA THR A 265 1.91 -33.14 18.27
C THR A 265 2.98 -32.94 17.20
N LEU A 266 3.50 -31.70 17.15
CA LEU A 266 4.65 -31.37 16.28
C LEU A 266 5.89 -32.21 16.66
N ALA A 267 6.09 -32.47 17.95
CA ALA A 267 7.21 -33.30 18.42
C ALA A 267 7.13 -34.73 17.86
N ASP A 268 5.94 -35.37 17.87
CA ASP A 268 5.73 -36.70 17.31
C ASP A 268 5.90 -36.70 15.79
N ALA A 269 5.46 -35.61 15.11
CA ALA A 269 5.65 -35.43 13.68
C ALA A 269 7.13 -35.32 13.32
N LEU A 270 7.89 -34.54 14.09
CA LEU A 270 9.34 -34.40 13.91
C LEU A 270 10.07 -35.73 14.17
N ALA A 271 9.73 -36.44 15.25
CA ALA A 271 10.32 -37.72 15.53
C ALA A 271 10.07 -38.73 14.40
N PHE A 272 8.85 -38.75 13.85
CA PHE A 272 8.52 -39.56 12.67
C PHE A 272 9.37 -39.15 11.45
N ALA A 273 9.47 -37.84 11.17
CA ALA A 273 10.21 -37.32 10.04
C ALA A 273 11.71 -37.66 10.12
N LEU A 274 12.32 -37.49 11.30
CA LEU A 274 13.72 -37.83 11.54
C LEU A 274 13.99 -39.32 11.28
N LYS A 275 13.11 -40.19 11.80
CA LYS A 275 13.22 -41.63 11.55
C LYS A 275 13.12 -41.98 10.06
N ARG A 276 12.27 -41.24 9.31
CA ARG A 276 12.04 -41.49 7.90
C ARG A 276 13.20 -41.00 7.02
N THR A 277 13.88 -39.93 7.40
CA THR A 277 15.10 -39.42 6.73
C THR A 277 16.39 -40.14 7.17
N GLY A 278 16.31 -41.12 8.02
CA GLY A 278 17.49 -41.83 8.54
C GLY A 278 18.31 -41.03 9.54
N SER A 279 17.77 -39.90 10.03
CA SER A 279 18.41 -39.05 11.02
C SER A 279 18.01 -39.43 12.42
N SER A 280 18.92 -39.33 13.39
CA SER A 280 18.63 -39.52 14.81
C SER A 280 19.16 -38.34 15.62
N VAL A 281 18.36 -37.89 16.58
CA VAL A 281 18.86 -36.96 17.60
C VAL A 281 19.60 -37.81 18.63
N ALA A 282 20.93 -37.66 18.70
CA ALA A 282 21.69 -38.20 19.83
C ALA A 282 21.17 -37.54 21.13
N ARG A 283 20.76 -38.31 22.09
CA ARG A 283 20.37 -37.84 23.43
C ARG A 283 21.58 -37.45 24.23
#